data_a822bf120868e98a7da03dc3634feda8
#
_entry.id   a822bf120868e98a7da03dc3634feda8
#
_cell.length_a   1.000
_cell.length_b   1.000
_cell.length_c   1.000
_cell.angle_alpha   90.00
_cell.angle_beta   90.00
_cell.angle_gamma   90.00
#
_symmetry.space_group_name_H-M   'P 1'
#
loop_
_entity.id
_entity.type
_entity.pdbx_description
1 polymer ?
#
loop_
_entity_poly.entity_id
_entity_poly.type
_entity_poly.pdbx_seq_one_letter_code
_entity_poly.pdbx_strand_id
1 'polypeptide(L)'
;VPFMKKMEEQNMDVDFIPIHHYWNWYADEGAQAFLDLVDETWKMYHKPIWITEFAISGDPGKTKFQRKVVMRYMKKVIAGLDKRDYVERYAWFSFSPTDYKNGGSGLLNHYEGKITDLGYLYQKLGMPKGYDRNNPVKAKANPKEDVIKKYYITVK
;
A
#
# COMPACT_ATOMS: atom_id res chain seq x y z
N VAL A 1 19.97 -0.66 -10.90
CA VAL A 1 18.97 -1.13 -11.86
C VAL A 1 19.29 -0.54 -13.23
N PRO A 2 19.30 -1.32 -14.34
CA PRO A 2 19.70 -0.84 -15.66
C PRO A 2 18.93 0.39 -16.14
N PHE A 3 17.65 0.48 -15.79
CA PHE A 3 16.79 1.61 -16.13
C PHE A 3 17.33 2.94 -15.57
N MET A 4 17.58 3.02 -14.27
CA MET A 4 18.07 4.26 -13.63
C MET A 4 19.43 4.71 -14.20
N LYS A 5 20.35 3.76 -14.44
CA LYS A 5 21.62 4.06 -15.08
C LYS A 5 21.44 4.67 -16.47
N LYS A 6 20.48 4.13 -17.24
CA LYS A 6 20.19 4.68 -18.57
C LYS A 6 19.55 6.07 -18.52
N MET A 7 18.73 6.35 -17.51
CA MET A 7 18.16 7.69 -17.30
C MET A 7 19.27 8.70 -17.00
N GLU A 8 20.22 8.36 -16.12
CA GLU A 8 21.39 9.19 -15.84
C GLU A 8 22.25 9.44 -17.09
N GLU A 9 22.57 8.38 -17.85
CA GLU A 9 23.34 8.47 -19.10
C GLU A 9 22.68 9.38 -20.14
N GLN A 10 21.35 9.46 -20.14
CA GLN A 10 20.58 10.30 -21.05
C GLN A 10 20.20 11.67 -20.46
N ASN A 11 20.70 11.99 -19.26
CA ASN A 11 20.37 13.21 -18.52
C ASN A 11 18.85 13.46 -18.40
N MET A 12 18.11 12.40 -18.11
CA MET A 12 16.66 12.43 -17.92
C MET A 12 16.30 12.45 -16.43
N ASP A 13 15.41 13.34 -16.04
CA ASP A 13 14.95 13.43 -14.66
C ASP A 13 13.96 12.30 -14.32
N VAL A 14 14.09 11.82 -13.08
CA VAL A 14 13.15 10.87 -12.46
C VAL A 14 12.65 11.50 -11.18
N ASP A 15 11.34 11.76 -11.09
CA ASP A 15 10.73 12.42 -9.94
C ASP A 15 10.55 11.49 -8.75
N PHE A 16 10.18 10.23 -8.99
CA PHE A 16 9.96 9.21 -7.97
C PHE A 16 10.27 7.81 -8.51
N ILE A 17 10.43 6.85 -7.61
CA ILE A 17 10.65 5.44 -7.96
C ILE A 17 9.41 4.64 -7.57
N PRO A 18 8.70 4.05 -8.57
CA PRO A 18 7.58 3.16 -8.29
C PRO A 18 8.07 1.77 -7.88
N ILE A 19 7.43 1.20 -6.86
CA ILE A 19 7.67 -0.18 -6.42
C ILE A 19 6.38 -0.96 -6.45
N HIS A 20 6.44 -2.18 -7.03
CA HIS A 20 5.43 -3.21 -6.87
C HIS A 20 5.99 -4.32 -5.99
N HIS A 21 5.21 -4.80 -5.02
CA HIS A 21 5.65 -5.90 -4.16
C HIS A 21 4.51 -6.81 -3.76
N TYR A 22 4.68 -8.10 -4.06
CA TYR A 22 3.74 -9.14 -3.69
C TYR A 22 4.44 -10.23 -2.89
N TRP A 23 3.82 -10.64 -1.78
CA TRP A 23 4.32 -11.71 -0.93
C TRP A 23 3.28 -12.82 -0.78
N ASN A 24 3.70 -14.06 -0.58
CA ASN A 24 2.79 -15.21 -0.63
C ASN A 24 2.79 -16.11 0.61
N TRP A 25 3.64 -15.87 1.63
CA TRP A 25 3.77 -16.81 2.73
C TRP A 25 3.68 -16.17 4.13
N TYR A 26 4.78 -15.84 4.75
CA TYR A 26 4.84 -15.39 6.16
C TYR A 26 4.68 -13.87 6.26
N ALA A 27 3.63 -13.45 6.98
CA ALA A 27 3.28 -12.03 7.06
C ALA A 27 4.40 -11.16 7.66
N ASP A 28 5.08 -11.68 8.66
CA ASP A 28 6.06 -10.90 9.41
C ASP A 28 7.37 -10.75 8.65
N GLU A 29 7.85 -11.84 8.08
CA GLU A 29 9.05 -11.87 7.25
C GLU A 29 8.83 -11.12 5.94
N GLY A 30 7.68 -11.33 5.29
CA GLY A 30 7.33 -10.64 4.07
C GLY A 30 7.17 -9.13 4.25
N ALA A 31 6.60 -8.69 5.37
CA ALA A 31 6.50 -7.29 5.70
C ALA A 31 7.86 -6.66 5.92
N GLN A 32 8.76 -7.33 6.65
CA GLN A 32 10.10 -6.82 6.89
C GLN A 32 10.92 -6.78 5.59
N ALA A 33 10.94 -7.87 4.82
CA ALA A 33 11.65 -7.93 3.54
C ALA A 33 11.20 -6.81 2.57
N PHE A 34 9.90 -6.52 2.56
CA PHE A 34 9.40 -5.42 1.75
C PHE A 34 9.87 -4.05 2.26
N LEU A 35 9.83 -3.81 3.55
CA LEU A 35 10.30 -2.56 4.13
C LEU A 35 11.81 -2.37 3.93
N ASP A 36 12.58 -3.44 4.01
CA ASP A 36 14.02 -3.43 3.73
C ASP A 36 14.29 -3.08 2.25
N LEU A 37 13.53 -3.67 1.31
CA LEU A 37 13.61 -3.30 -0.11
C LEU A 37 13.33 -1.81 -0.35
N VAL A 38 12.33 -1.27 0.33
CA VAL A 38 11.99 0.17 0.25
C VAL A 38 13.15 1.03 0.76
N ASP A 39 13.74 0.65 1.91
CA ASP A 39 14.89 1.35 2.50
C ASP A 39 16.14 1.28 1.61
N GLU A 40 16.44 0.12 1.06
CA GLU A 40 17.55 -0.08 0.13
C GLU A 40 17.38 0.72 -1.16
N THR A 41 16.16 0.74 -1.70
CA THR A 41 15.85 1.52 -2.90
C THR A 41 16.07 3.01 -2.66
N TRP A 42 15.61 3.52 -1.51
CA TRP A 42 15.83 4.92 -1.17
C TRP A 42 17.32 5.24 -0.94
N LYS A 43 18.05 4.39 -0.23
CA LYS A 43 19.52 4.55 -0.04
C LYS A 43 20.28 4.60 -1.36
N MET A 44 19.82 3.85 -2.35
CA MET A 44 20.48 3.77 -3.66
C MET A 44 20.23 5.01 -4.53
N TYR A 45 19.04 5.59 -4.48
CA TYR A 45 18.62 6.60 -5.45
C TYR A 45 18.28 7.96 -4.84
N HIS A 46 18.02 8.05 -3.53
CA HIS A 46 17.60 9.26 -2.83
C HIS A 46 16.44 10.00 -3.50
N LYS A 47 15.51 9.23 -4.10
CA LYS A 47 14.30 9.73 -4.75
C LYS A 47 13.08 9.34 -3.94
N PRO A 48 12.00 10.13 -3.97
CA PRO A 48 10.71 9.74 -3.38
C PRO A 48 10.27 8.37 -3.88
N ILE A 49 9.66 7.58 -3.01
CA ILE A 49 9.17 6.25 -3.35
C ILE A 49 7.65 6.24 -3.36
N TRP A 50 7.10 5.68 -4.43
CA TRP A 50 5.68 5.38 -4.56
C TRP A 50 5.48 3.88 -4.60
N ILE A 51 4.79 3.34 -3.61
CA ILE A 51 4.36 1.95 -3.63
C ILE A 51 3.06 1.87 -4.43
N THR A 52 3.18 1.71 -5.73
CA THR A 52 2.04 1.73 -6.66
C THR A 52 1.19 0.49 -6.55
N GLU A 53 1.79 -0.65 -6.14
CA GLU A 53 1.05 -1.87 -5.85
C GLU A 53 1.75 -2.67 -4.75
N PHE A 54 0.99 -3.11 -3.76
CA PHE A 54 1.45 -4.14 -2.83
C PHE A 54 0.27 -4.95 -2.28
N ALA A 55 0.50 -6.22 -2.09
CA ALA A 55 -0.44 -7.13 -1.44
C ALA A 55 0.27 -8.41 -1.00
N ILE A 56 -0.44 -9.23 -0.25
CA ILE A 56 -0.07 -10.61 -0.06
C ILE A 56 -0.97 -11.45 -0.96
N SER A 57 -0.36 -12.20 -1.87
CA SER A 57 -1.06 -13.17 -2.71
C SER A 57 -1.16 -14.48 -1.93
N GLY A 58 -2.38 -14.98 -1.75
CA GLY A 58 -2.59 -16.26 -1.06
C GLY A 58 -2.26 -17.47 -1.94
N ASP A 59 -1.84 -18.57 -1.31
CA ASP A 59 -1.82 -19.88 -1.94
C ASP A 59 -3.27 -20.39 -2.04
N PRO A 60 -3.76 -20.76 -3.22
CA PRO A 60 -5.15 -21.20 -3.45
C PRO A 60 -5.65 -22.37 -2.58
N GLY A 61 -4.77 -23.08 -1.90
CA GLY A 61 -5.13 -24.26 -1.11
C GLY A 61 -5.31 -24.04 0.42
N LYS A 62 -5.01 -22.88 0.99
CA LYS A 62 -4.87 -22.71 2.46
C LYS A 62 -5.70 -21.56 3.05
N THR A 63 -6.97 -21.52 2.79
CA THR A 63 -7.86 -20.38 2.99
C THR A 63 -8.06 -19.87 4.42
N LYS A 64 -8.06 -20.73 5.42
CA LYS A 64 -8.47 -20.33 6.79
C LYS A 64 -7.43 -19.51 7.56
N PHE A 65 -6.15 -19.73 7.30
CA PHE A 65 -5.06 -19.00 7.95
C PHE A 65 -4.68 -17.71 7.21
N GLN A 66 -4.98 -17.61 5.94
CA GLN A 66 -4.51 -16.56 5.06
C GLN A 66 -5.11 -15.20 5.37
N ARG A 67 -6.40 -15.10 5.75
CA ARG A 67 -7.02 -13.81 6.04
C ARG A 67 -6.36 -13.09 7.23
N LYS A 68 -6.06 -13.80 8.32
CA LYS A 68 -5.33 -13.25 9.46
C LYS A 68 -3.91 -12.85 9.09
N VAL A 69 -3.27 -13.62 8.22
CA VAL A 69 -1.93 -13.34 7.68
C VAL A 69 -1.95 -12.08 6.83
N VAL A 70 -2.90 -11.96 5.89
CA VAL A 70 -3.08 -10.77 5.06
C VAL A 70 -3.31 -9.53 5.91
N MET A 71 -4.20 -9.59 6.90
CA MET A 71 -4.46 -8.48 7.80
C MET A 71 -3.24 -8.08 8.65
N ARG A 72 -2.44 -9.05 9.09
CA ARG A 72 -1.22 -8.81 9.84
C ARG A 72 -0.15 -8.16 8.97
N TYR A 73 0.04 -8.68 7.75
CA TYR A 73 0.93 -8.10 6.76
C TYR A 73 0.56 -6.64 6.47
N MET A 74 -0.71 -6.37 6.13
CA MET A 74 -1.20 -5.03 5.87
C MET A 74 -0.88 -4.07 7.03
N LYS A 75 -1.18 -4.47 8.27
CA LYS A 75 -0.90 -3.66 9.46
C LYS A 75 0.59 -3.33 9.60
N LYS A 76 1.46 -4.33 9.43
CA LYS A 76 2.91 -4.16 9.60
C LYS A 76 3.49 -3.29 8.50
N VAL A 77 3.13 -3.56 7.24
CA VAL A 77 3.64 -2.79 6.11
C VAL A 77 3.20 -1.34 6.19
N ILE A 78 1.91 -1.07 6.37
CA ILE A 78 1.40 0.32 6.43
C ILE A 78 2.06 1.08 7.59
N ALA A 79 2.11 0.48 8.78
CA ALA A 79 2.78 1.11 9.92
C ALA A 79 4.28 1.36 9.69
N GLY A 80 4.93 0.52 8.88
CA GLY A 80 6.32 0.70 8.46
C GLY A 80 6.46 1.81 7.41
N LEU A 81 5.62 1.83 6.39
CA LEU A 81 5.63 2.85 5.34
C LEU A 81 5.35 4.25 5.90
N ASP A 82 4.39 4.37 6.83
CA ASP A 82 4.04 5.64 7.46
C ASP A 82 5.17 6.28 8.30
N LYS A 83 6.16 5.48 8.70
CA LYS A 83 7.37 5.96 9.42
C LYS A 83 8.47 6.46 8.48
N ARG A 84 8.32 6.27 7.18
CA ARG A 84 9.32 6.59 6.17
C ARG A 84 8.95 7.86 5.41
N ASP A 85 9.58 8.97 5.73
CA ASP A 85 9.27 10.27 5.14
C ASP A 85 9.50 10.34 3.63
N TYR A 86 10.36 9.46 3.11
CA TYR A 86 10.63 9.32 1.68
C TYR A 86 9.61 8.45 0.93
N VAL A 87 8.69 7.80 1.64
CA VAL A 87 7.53 7.13 1.02
C VAL A 87 6.39 8.13 0.95
N GLU A 88 6.12 8.65 -0.24
CA GLU A 88 5.08 9.64 -0.45
C GLU A 88 3.70 9.03 -0.59
N ARG A 89 3.61 7.86 -1.22
CA ARG A 89 2.34 7.22 -1.57
C ARG A 89 2.44 5.71 -1.52
N TYR A 90 1.32 5.07 -1.18
CA TYR A 90 1.16 3.63 -1.32
C TYR A 90 -0.28 3.25 -1.70
N ALA A 91 -0.44 2.18 -2.48
CA ALA A 91 -1.72 1.64 -2.88
C ALA A 91 -1.76 0.13 -2.69
N TRP A 92 -2.74 -0.33 -1.92
CA TRP A 92 -3.01 -1.75 -1.79
C TRP A 92 -3.62 -2.29 -3.08
N PHE A 93 -3.07 -3.40 -3.59
CA PHE A 93 -3.63 -4.06 -4.75
C PHE A 93 -4.73 -5.04 -4.35
N SER A 94 -5.94 -4.75 -4.81
CA SER A 94 -7.14 -5.53 -4.50
C SER A 94 -7.38 -6.56 -5.60
N PHE A 95 -6.99 -7.82 -5.34
CA PHE A 95 -7.39 -8.93 -6.20
C PHE A 95 -8.90 -9.15 -6.13
N SER A 96 -9.44 -9.83 -7.16
CA SER A 96 -10.87 -10.13 -7.25
C SER A 96 -11.43 -10.77 -5.97
N PRO A 97 -12.68 -10.45 -5.59
CA PRO A 97 -13.32 -11.00 -4.41
C PRO A 97 -13.57 -12.51 -4.48
N THR A 98 -13.48 -13.14 -5.64
CA THR A 98 -13.45 -14.59 -5.74
C THR A 98 -12.24 -15.19 -5.04
N ASP A 99 -11.14 -14.45 -4.97
CA ASP A 99 -9.95 -14.82 -4.20
C ASP A 99 -10.14 -14.62 -2.69
N TYR A 100 -11.27 -14.07 -2.27
CA TYR A 100 -11.65 -13.99 -0.86
C TYR A 100 -11.61 -15.36 -0.17
N LYS A 101 -12.06 -16.40 -0.84
CA LYS A 101 -11.97 -17.79 -0.35
C LYS A 101 -10.54 -18.32 -0.31
N ASN A 102 -9.63 -17.70 -1.08
CA ASN A 102 -8.25 -18.10 -1.26
C ASN A 102 -7.25 -17.15 -0.58
N GLY A 103 -7.66 -16.48 0.50
CA GLY A 103 -6.80 -15.53 1.20
C GLY A 103 -6.63 -14.21 0.47
N GLY A 104 -7.57 -13.88 -0.40
CA GLY A 104 -7.51 -12.75 -1.30
C GLY A 104 -7.35 -11.39 -0.62
N SER A 105 -6.75 -10.48 -1.34
CA SER A 105 -6.49 -9.10 -0.94
C SER A 105 -7.63 -8.15 -1.27
N GLY A 106 -8.83 -8.67 -1.61
CA GLY A 106 -9.99 -7.87 -1.98
C GLY A 106 -10.47 -6.94 -0.87
N LEU A 107 -10.47 -5.64 -1.14
CA LEU A 107 -11.01 -4.61 -0.25
C LEU A 107 -12.53 -4.48 -0.37
N LEU A 108 -13.06 -4.82 -1.53
CA LEU A 108 -14.48 -4.76 -1.85
C LEU A 108 -14.94 -6.15 -2.31
N ASN A 109 -16.13 -6.54 -1.87
CA ASN A 109 -16.89 -7.63 -2.47
C ASN A 109 -17.80 -7.01 -3.54
N HIS A 110 -17.39 -7.03 -4.79
CA HIS A 110 -18.14 -6.35 -5.84
C HIS A 110 -19.43 -7.09 -6.25
N TYR A 111 -19.59 -8.36 -5.94
CA TYR A 111 -20.86 -9.07 -6.15
C TYR A 111 -21.96 -8.55 -5.22
N GLU A 112 -21.56 -8.11 -4.01
CA GLU A 112 -22.50 -7.59 -3.01
C GLU A 112 -22.44 -6.07 -2.87
N GLY A 113 -21.51 -5.41 -3.53
CA GLY A 113 -21.27 -3.96 -3.39
C GLY A 113 -20.83 -3.56 -1.98
N LYS A 114 -20.22 -4.48 -1.20
CA LYS A 114 -19.88 -4.26 0.20
C LYS A 114 -18.36 -4.19 0.42
N ILE A 115 -17.97 -3.37 1.38
CA ILE A 115 -16.58 -3.34 1.87
C ILE A 115 -16.32 -4.62 2.67
N THR A 116 -15.15 -5.24 2.43
CA THR A 116 -14.72 -6.42 3.19
C THR A 116 -14.13 -6.00 4.54
N ASP A 117 -13.88 -6.98 5.44
CA ASP A 117 -13.16 -6.76 6.70
C ASP A 117 -11.75 -6.18 6.46
N LEU A 118 -11.07 -6.62 5.38
CA LEU A 118 -9.79 -6.07 4.96
C LEU A 118 -9.92 -4.63 4.45
N GLY A 119 -10.99 -4.34 3.71
CA GLY A 119 -11.31 -2.99 3.27
C GLY A 119 -11.54 -2.02 4.43
N TYR A 120 -12.28 -2.44 5.45
CA TYR A 120 -12.44 -1.67 6.69
C TYR A 120 -11.10 -1.48 7.43
N LEU A 121 -10.26 -2.51 7.46
CA LEU A 121 -8.92 -2.38 8.05
C LEU A 121 -8.06 -1.38 7.29
N TYR A 122 -8.01 -1.48 5.96
CA TYR A 122 -7.25 -0.56 5.11
C TYR A 122 -7.71 0.89 5.30
N GLN A 123 -9.03 1.10 5.28
CA GLN A 123 -9.62 2.41 5.55
C GLN A 123 -9.17 2.96 6.92
N LYS A 124 -9.23 2.12 7.96
CA LYS A 124 -8.82 2.52 9.32
C LYS A 124 -7.34 2.87 9.41
N LEU A 125 -6.48 2.13 8.73
CA LEU A 125 -5.03 2.36 8.74
C LEU A 125 -4.63 3.60 7.93
N GLY A 126 -5.30 3.85 6.80
CA GLY A 126 -5.04 4.99 5.93
C GLY A 126 -5.70 6.30 6.39
N MET A 127 -6.49 6.29 7.46
CA MET A 127 -7.09 7.52 7.98
C MET A 127 -6.08 8.31 8.82
N PRO A 128 -5.87 9.59 8.52
CA PRO A 128 -5.10 10.47 9.38
C PRO A 128 -5.67 10.51 10.80
N LYS A 129 -4.81 10.62 11.81
CA LYS A 129 -5.27 10.80 13.20
C LYS A 129 -6.15 12.06 13.28
N GLY A 130 -7.37 11.89 13.80
CA GLY A 130 -8.33 12.99 13.93
C GLY A 130 -9.19 13.27 12.68
N TYR A 131 -9.11 12.40 11.66
CA TYR A 131 -10.02 12.48 10.52
C TYR A 131 -11.46 12.21 10.96
N ASP A 132 -12.32 13.21 10.80
CA ASP A 132 -13.77 13.07 10.98
C ASP A 132 -14.44 12.92 9.61
N ARG A 133 -15.00 11.75 9.35
CA ARG A 133 -15.70 11.44 8.09
C ARG A 133 -16.88 12.39 7.83
N ASN A 134 -17.53 12.88 8.88
CA ASN A 134 -18.66 13.78 8.80
C ASN A 134 -18.23 15.24 8.65
N ASN A 135 -16.94 15.55 8.85
CA ASN A 135 -16.40 16.88 8.74
C ASN A 135 -14.93 16.85 8.23
N PRO A 136 -14.72 16.50 6.95
CA PRO A 136 -13.39 16.31 6.37
C PRO A 136 -12.50 17.56 6.39
N VAL A 137 -13.08 18.74 6.58
CA VAL A 137 -12.35 20.02 6.57
C VAL A 137 -11.63 20.32 7.89
N LYS A 138 -11.96 19.62 8.98
CA LYS A 138 -11.34 19.82 10.32
C LYS A 138 -10.09 19.00 10.59
N ALA A 139 -9.70 18.10 9.72
CA ALA A 139 -8.40 17.44 9.84
C ALA A 139 -7.30 18.48 9.62
N LYS A 140 -6.49 18.78 10.65
CA LYS A 140 -5.31 19.62 10.48
C LYS A 140 -4.43 19.01 9.40
N ALA A 141 -4.14 19.77 8.36
CA ALA A 141 -3.31 19.35 7.26
C ALA A 141 -1.95 18.85 7.79
N ASN A 142 -1.67 17.56 7.60
CA ASN A 142 -0.33 17.03 7.69
C ASN A 142 0.36 17.40 6.35
N PRO A 143 1.62 17.83 6.30
CA PRO A 143 2.30 18.13 5.03
C PRO A 143 2.18 17.02 3.98
N LYS A 144 2.00 15.78 4.40
CA LYS A 144 1.60 14.66 3.51
C LYS A 144 0.14 14.78 2.98
N GLU A 145 -0.73 15.59 3.58
CA GLU A 145 -2.16 15.68 3.18
C GLU A 145 -2.40 16.50 1.92
N ASP A 146 -1.57 17.47 1.61
CA ASP A 146 -1.72 18.27 0.38
C ASP A 146 -1.50 17.42 -0.88
N VAL A 147 -0.73 16.34 -0.73
CA VAL A 147 -0.51 15.36 -1.78
C VAL A 147 -1.73 14.43 -1.92
N ILE A 148 -2.37 14.05 -0.82
CA ILE A 148 -3.55 13.17 -0.81
C ILE A 148 -4.79 13.89 -1.34
N LYS A 149 -5.01 15.16 -1.01
CA LYS A 149 -6.17 15.95 -1.48
C LYS A 149 -6.27 16.10 -3.00
N LYS A 150 -5.17 16.01 -3.71
CA LYS A 150 -5.14 16.12 -5.18
C LYS A 150 -5.72 14.91 -5.91
N TYR A 151 -5.98 13.79 -5.25
CA TYR A 151 -6.27 12.52 -5.90
C TYR A 151 -7.48 11.73 -5.35
N TYR A 152 -8.27 12.32 -4.43
CA TYR A 152 -9.59 11.78 -4.17
C TYR A 152 -10.51 12.09 -5.35
N ILE A 153 -10.69 11.13 -6.22
CA ILE A 153 -11.79 11.13 -7.17
C ILE A 153 -13.06 11.05 -6.31
N THR A 154 -13.80 12.15 -6.27
CA THR A 154 -15.13 12.15 -5.69
C THR A 154 -16.00 11.31 -6.61
N VAL A 155 -16.21 10.05 -6.27
CA VAL A 155 -17.25 9.26 -6.88
C VAL A 155 -18.56 9.82 -6.33
N LYS A 156 -19.28 10.56 -7.19
CA LYS A 156 -20.66 10.96 -6.93
C LYS A 156 -21.59 9.77 -7.00
#